data_25c2357152aa7ad7538511b0e8f7408e
#
_entry.id   25c2357152aa7ad7538511b0e8f7408e
#
_cell.length_a   1.000
_cell.length_b   1.000
_cell.length_c   1.000
_cell.angle_alpha   90.00
_cell.angle_beta   90.00
_cell.angle_gamma   90.00
#
_symmetry.space_group_name_H-M   'P 1'
#
loop_
_entity.id
_entity.type
_entity.pdbx_description
1 polymer ?
#
loop_
_entity_poly.entity_id
_entity_poly.type
_entity_poly.pdbx_seq_one_letter_code
_entity_poly.pdbx_strand_id
1 'polypeptide(L)' 'MKEYKLVKQAGTATRRDKDFEDLLNSYAINGWRVINILKHRGFLKALLEREKE' A
#
# COMPACT_ATOMS: atom_id res chain seq x y z
N MET A 1 3.09 4.75 -19.96
CA MET A 1 2.10 3.76 -19.49
C MET A 1 2.15 3.66 -17.97
N LYS A 2 1.00 3.58 -17.31
CA LYS A 2 0.97 3.47 -15.86
C LYS A 2 0.82 2.03 -15.42
N GLU A 3 1.46 1.73 -14.29
CA GLU A 3 1.40 0.42 -13.68
C GLU A 3 0.69 0.56 -12.33
N TYR A 4 -0.17 -0.41 -12.00
CA TYR A 4 -0.94 -0.37 -10.76
C TYR A 4 -0.65 -1.60 -9.91
N LYS A 5 -0.76 -1.42 -8.60
CA LYS A 5 -0.55 -2.50 -7.65
C LYS A 5 -1.53 -2.36 -6.49
N LEU A 6 -2.16 -3.46 -6.11
CA LEU A 6 -3.04 -3.49 -4.95
C LEU A 6 -2.29 -4.17 -3.80
N VAL A 7 -2.17 -3.44 -2.69
CA VAL A 7 -1.42 -3.91 -1.52
C VAL A 7 -2.38 -4.06 -0.36
N LYS A 8 -2.34 -5.21 0.29
CA LYS A 8 -3.19 -5.49 1.45
C LYS A 8 -2.41 -5.27 2.73
N GLN A 9 -3.12 -4.77 3.74
CA GLN A 9 -2.58 -4.65 5.08
C GLN A 9 -2.29 -6.04 5.65
N ALA A 10 -1.11 -6.18 6.29
CA ALA A 10 -0.69 -7.42 6.91
C ALA A 10 -0.01 -7.09 8.23
N GLY A 11 0.23 -8.12 9.06
CA GLY A 11 0.91 -7.95 10.33
C GLY A 11 0.06 -8.40 11.51
N THR A 12 0.57 -8.24 12.72
CA THR A 12 -0.14 -8.62 13.93
C THR A 12 -1.20 -7.58 14.29
N ALA A 13 -2.13 -7.97 15.17
CA ALA A 13 -3.20 -7.07 15.59
C ALA A 13 -2.68 -5.79 16.25
N THR A 14 -1.53 -5.85 16.92
CA THR A 14 -0.98 -4.70 17.64
C THR A 14 -0.09 -3.80 16.81
N ARG A 15 0.42 -4.29 15.67
CA ARG A 15 1.39 -3.55 14.86
C ARG A 15 0.93 -3.38 13.42
N ARG A 16 -0.30 -3.69 13.14
CA ARG A 16 -0.80 -3.76 11.78
C ARG A 16 -0.67 -2.42 11.05
N ASP A 17 -1.03 -1.33 11.70
CA ASP A 17 -1.01 -0.01 11.07
C ASP A 17 0.41 0.46 10.78
N LYS A 18 1.32 0.22 11.71
CA LYS A 18 2.72 0.61 11.52
C LYS A 18 3.37 -0.24 10.43
N ASP A 19 3.11 -1.54 10.43
CA ASP A 19 3.65 -2.43 9.41
C ASP A 19 3.14 -2.02 8.03
N PHE A 20 1.88 -1.63 7.92
CA PHE A 20 1.31 -1.18 6.66
C PHE A 20 1.94 0.13 6.21
N GLU A 21 2.13 1.07 7.12
CA GLU A 21 2.79 2.33 6.82
C GLU A 21 4.23 2.10 6.32
N ASP A 22 4.97 1.23 6.99
CA ASP A 22 6.33 0.90 6.59
C ASP A 22 6.35 0.26 5.20
N LEU A 23 5.39 -0.61 4.93
CA LEU A 23 5.27 -1.24 3.62
C LEU A 23 4.98 -0.21 2.53
N LEU A 24 4.06 0.71 2.76
CA LEU A 24 3.76 1.76 1.80
C LEU A 24 4.95 2.67 1.56
N ASN A 25 5.70 3.00 2.61
CA ASN A 25 6.89 3.82 2.46
C ASN A 25 7.97 3.12 1.64
N SER A 26 8.10 1.79 1.78
CA SER A 26 9.07 1.04 0.97
C SER A 26 8.68 1.06 -0.52
N TYR A 27 7.39 1.01 -0.83
CA TYR A 27 6.94 1.15 -2.21
C TYR A 27 7.19 2.56 -2.72
N ALA A 28 6.97 3.58 -1.88
CA ALA A 28 7.19 4.96 -2.29
C ALA A 28 8.65 5.21 -2.68
N ILE A 29 9.59 4.60 -2.00
CA ILE A 29 11.01 4.70 -2.34
C ILE A 29 11.27 4.14 -3.74
N ASN A 30 10.47 3.18 -4.18
CA ASN A 30 10.59 2.58 -5.50
C ASN A 30 9.74 3.26 -6.56
N GLY A 31 9.23 4.45 -6.26
CA GLY A 31 8.49 5.24 -7.24
C GLY A 31 6.99 5.02 -7.25
N TRP A 32 6.48 4.19 -6.36
CA TRP A 32 5.05 3.97 -6.26
C TRP A 32 4.37 5.11 -5.51
N ARG A 33 3.15 5.43 -5.90
CA ARG A 33 2.34 6.45 -5.26
C ARG A 33 1.00 5.87 -4.84
N VAL A 34 0.59 6.13 -3.61
CA VAL A 34 -0.72 5.70 -3.12
C VAL A 34 -1.78 6.64 -3.69
N ILE A 35 -2.72 6.08 -4.43
CA ILE A 35 -3.80 6.88 -5.03
C ILE A 35 -5.15 6.64 -4.36
N ASN A 36 -5.28 5.57 -3.60
CA ASN A 36 -6.53 5.31 -2.87
C ASN A 36 -6.27 4.31 -1.76
N ILE A 37 -7.03 4.43 -0.68
CA ILE A 37 -6.99 3.47 0.42
C ILE A 37 -8.42 3.04 0.70
N LEU A 38 -8.65 1.72 0.73
CA LEU A 38 -9.95 1.13 0.98
C LEU A 38 -9.89 0.29 2.25
N LYS A 39 -10.98 0.27 3.00
CA LYS A 39 -11.09 -0.58 4.17
C LYS A 39 -12.08 -1.70 3.88
N HIS A 40 -11.69 -2.94 4.17
CA HIS A 40 -12.51 -4.11 3.92
C HIS A 40 -12.33 -5.10 5.07
N ARG A 41 -13.42 -5.40 5.79
CA ARG A 41 -13.44 -6.36 6.90
C ARG A 41 -12.36 -6.10 7.94
N GLY A 42 -12.15 -4.81 8.28
CA GLY A 42 -11.16 -4.44 9.28
C GLY A 42 -9.74 -4.36 8.79
N PHE A 43 -9.50 -4.63 7.52
CA PHE A 43 -8.18 -4.53 6.91
C PHE A 43 -8.16 -3.42 5.89
N LEU A 44 -7.00 -2.79 5.74
CA LEU A 44 -6.81 -1.75 4.74
C LEU A 44 -6.18 -2.32 3.49
N LYS A 45 -6.60 -1.77 2.35
CA LYS A 45 -5.98 -2.05 1.06
C LYS A 45 -5.59 -0.72 0.43
N ALA A 46 -4.43 -0.66 -0.18
CA ALA A 46 -3.98 0.53 -0.86
C ALA A 46 -3.80 0.24 -2.34
N LEU A 47 -4.30 1.14 -3.18
CA LEU A 47 -4.06 1.09 -4.61
C LEU A 47 -2.91 2.03 -4.92
N LEU A 48 -1.87 1.49 -5.52
CA LEU A 48 -0.66 2.24 -5.86
C LEU A 48 -0.54 2.36 -7.36
N GLU A 49 0.10 3.42 -7.80
CA GLU A 49 0.45 3.57 -9.22
C GLU A 49 1.87 4.05 -9.36
N ARG A 50 2.47 3.75 -10.48
CA ARG A 50 3.74 4.36 -10.87
C ARG A 50 3.83 4.39 -12.39
N GLU A 51 4.68 5.28 -12.87
CA GLU A 51 4.94 5.35 -14.30
C GLU A 51 5.84 4.21 -14.71
N LYS A 52 5.42 3.48 -15.73
CA LYS A 52 6.20 2.36 -16.27
C LYS A 52 6.85 2.83 -17.57
N GLU A 53 8.13 2.66 -17.63
CA GLU A 53 8.90 3.01 -18.83
C GLU A 53 8.82 1.92 -19.90
#